data_2a3e4bb3737a18dfbbebcfa2c0f2c809
#
_entry.id   2a3e4bb3737a18dfbbebcfa2c0f2c809
#
_cell.length_a   1.000
_cell.length_b   1.000
_cell.length_c   1.000
_cell.angle_alpha   90.00
_cell.angle_beta   90.00
_cell.angle_gamma   90.00
#
_symmetry.space_group_name_H-M   'P 1'
#
loop_
_entity.id
_entity.type
_entity.pdbx_description
1 polymer ?
#
loop_
_entity_poly.entity_id
_entity_poly.type
_entity_poly.pdbx_seq_one_letter_code
_entity_poly.pdbx_strand_id
1 'polypeptide(L)'
;ALVRSLYSGVSRGTEMLVYRGEVPPEVAGRMRAPFQEGEFPFPVKYGYLSVGVVEQGPDDLLGRRTFCLYPHQDRYVVPVDALTVIPDDVPSRRAVLAGPVETALNALWDAPPCIGDRIAVIGGGMIGASLAVLLSRFPLGRLQLVDTDPVKRDMARAMGIEAVEP
;
A
#
# COMPACT_ATOMS: atom_id res chain seq x y z
N ALA A 1 14.83 6.57 -15.95
CA ALA A 1 15.44 5.28 -15.63
C ALA A 1 14.59 4.12 -16.17
N LEU A 2 15.23 3.04 -16.60
CA LEU A 2 14.58 1.77 -16.92
C LEU A 2 14.59 0.90 -15.66
N VAL A 3 13.41 0.44 -15.26
CA VAL A 3 13.23 -0.42 -14.07
C VAL A 3 12.68 -1.77 -14.50
N ARG A 4 13.27 -2.84 -13.98
CA ARG A 4 12.73 -4.20 -14.06
C ARG A 4 12.03 -4.54 -12.75
N SER A 5 10.76 -4.87 -12.85
CA SER A 5 9.95 -5.25 -11.69
C SER A 5 10.42 -6.54 -11.04
N LEU A 6 10.48 -6.56 -9.72
CA LEU A 6 10.69 -7.74 -8.88
C LEU A 6 9.38 -8.21 -8.25
N TYR A 7 8.59 -7.26 -7.79
CA TYR A 7 7.30 -7.49 -7.15
C TYR A 7 6.34 -6.37 -7.50
N SER A 8 5.07 -6.72 -7.62
CA SER A 8 3.98 -5.79 -7.78
C SER A 8 2.85 -6.16 -6.80
N GLY A 9 2.37 -5.18 -6.05
CA GLY A 9 1.32 -5.37 -5.06
C GLY A 9 -0.06 -5.08 -5.65
N VAL A 10 -1.03 -5.94 -5.35
CA VAL A 10 -2.43 -5.72 -5.73
C VAL A 10 -3.19 -5.13 -4.55
N SER A 11 -3.75 -3.93 -4.72
CA SER A 11 -4.68 -3.32 -3.79
C SER A 11 -6.08 -3.88 -4.01
N ARG A 12 -6.42 -4.94 -3.28
CA ARG A 12 -7.66 -5.70 -3.48
C ARG A 12 -8.92 -4.83 -3.55
N GLY A 13 -9.04 -3.83 -2.69
CA GLY A 13 -10.22 -2.96 -2.65
C GLY A 13 -10.36 -2.13 -3.93
N THR A 14 -9.34 -1.32 -4.21
CA THR A 14 -9.33 -0.38 -5.35
C THR A 14 -9.27 -1.11 -6.70
N GLU A 15 -8.36 -2.07 -6.82
CA GLU A 15 -8.13 -2.71 -8.12
C GLU A 15 -9.24 -3.69 -8.52
N MET A 16 -10.02 -4.21 -7.56
CA MET A 16 -11.22 -4.99 -7.90
C MET A 16 -12.32 -4.14 -8.53
N LEU A 17 -12.46 -2.87 -8.15
CA LEU A 17 -13.38 -1.93 -8.84
C LEU A 17 -12.96 -1.72 -10.28
N VAL A 18 -11.65 -1.51 -10.50
CA VAL A 18 -11.09 -1.36 -11.86
C VAL A 18 -11.28 -2.63 -12.68
N TYR A 19 -10.94 -3.79 -12.11
CA TYR A 19 -11.07 -5.09 -12.78
C TYR A 19 -12.51 -5.40 -13.21
N ARG A 20 -13.50 -4.99 -12.41
CA ARG A 20 -14.91 -5.18 -12.71
C ARG A 20 -15.51 -4.09 -13.61
N GLY A 21 -14.76 -3.02 -13.89
CA GLY A 21 -15.28 -1.85 -14.60
C GLY A 21 -16.30 -1.06 -13.79
N GLU A 22 -16.27 -1.16 -12.47
CA GLU A 22 -17.22 -0.57 -11.53
C GLU A 22 -16.71 0.76 -10.93
N VAL A 23 -15.72 1.39 -11.52
CA VAL A 23 -15.22 2.70 -11.06
C VAL A 23 -16.30 3.75 -11.31
N PRO A 24 -16.85 4.40 -10.25
CA PRO A 24 -17.87 5.41 -10.44
C PRO A 24 -17.31 6.62 -11.19
N PRO A 25 -18.04 7.17 -12.20
CA PRO A 25 -17.55 8.29 -13.01
C PRO A 25 -17.12 9.51 -12.18
N GLU A 26 -17.83 9.80 -11.10
CA GLU A 26 -17.56 10.94 -10.22
C GLU A 26 -16.25 10.85 -9.43
N VAL A 27 -15.71 9.64 -9.28
CA VAL A 27 -14.40 9.42 -8.60
C VAL A 27 -13.28 8.98 -9.54
N ALA A 28 -13.59 8.75 -10.82
CA ALA A 28 -12.64 8.26 -11.81
C ALA A 28 -11.35 9.10 -11.88
N GLY A 29 -11.47 10.42 -11.86
CA GLY A 29 -10.32 11.33 -11.86
C GLY A 29 -9.43 11.18 -10.62
N ARG A 30 -10.03 10.96 -9.43
CA ARG A 30 -9.28 10.75 -8.17
C ARG A 30 -8.69 9.36 -8.06
N MET A 31 -9.30 8.38 -8.72
CA MET A 31 -8.80 7.01 -8.76
C MET A 31 -7.72 6.78 -9.81
N ARG A 32 -7.49 7.76 -10.70
CA ARG A 32 -6.44 7.64 -11.70
C ARG A 32 -5.08 7.45 -11.04
N ALA A 33 -4.44 6.32 -11.35
CA ALA A 33 -3.11 6.02 -10.83
C ALA A 33 -2.02 6.82 -11.57
N PRO A 34 -0.90 7.15 -10.92
CA PRO A 34 0.27 7.67 -11.62
C PRO A 34 0.68 6.72 -12.75
N PHE A 35 1.07 7.29 -13.88
CA PHE A 35 1.48 6.54 -15.09
C PHE A 35 0.43 5.56 -15.64
N GLN A 36 -0.84 5.71 -15.24
CA GLN A 36 -1.93 4.93 -15.82
C GLN A 36 -2.00 5.14 -17.33
N GLU A 37 -2.12 4.06 -18.08
CA GLU A 37 -2.37 4.09 -19.51
C GLU A 37 -3.83 3.66 -19.78
N GLY A 38 -4.51 4.35 -20.71
CA GLY A 38 -5.92 4.13 -20.98
C GLY A 38 -6.84 4.77 -19.95
N GLU A 39 -8.14 4.54 -20.13
CA GLU A 39 -9.21 5.17 -19.35
C GLU A 39 -10.17 4.11 -18.79
N PHE A 40 -10.81 4.46 -17.67
CA PHE A 40 -11.89 3.63 -17.14
C PHE A 40 -13.11 3.65 -18.06
N PRO A 41 -13.88 2.54 -18.18
CA PRO A 41 -13.60 1.27 -17.52
C PRO A 41 -12.50 0.46 -18.23
N PHE A 42 -12.40 0.51 -19.55
CA PHE A 42 -11.48 -0.31 -20.34
C PHE A 42 -11.22 0.29 -21.74
N PRO A 43 -10.06 0.01 -22.39
CA PRO A 43 -8.90 -0.69 -21.83
C PRO A 43 -8.09 0.22 -20.89
N VAL A 44 -7.57 -0.34 -19.82
CA VAL A 44 -6.76 0.38 -18.85
C VAL A 44 -5.62 -0.48 -18.32
N LYS A 45 -4.40 0.07 -18.25
CA LYS A 45 -3.28 -0.51 -17.52
C LYS A 45 -3.19 0.21 -16.17
N TYR A 46 -3.39 -0.54 -15.08
CA TYR A 46 -3.56 0.00 -13.74
C TYR A 46 -2.62 -0.67 -12.74
N GLY A 47 -2.52 -0.10 -11.56
CA GLY A 47 -1.65 -0.51 -10.47
C GLY A 47 -0.78 0.65 -10.01
N TYR A 48 -0.22 0.55 -8.81
CA TYR A 48 0.59 1.62 -8.22
C TYR A 48 1.53 1.14 -7.11
N LEU A 49 1.77 -0.16 -6.98
CA LEU A 49 2.68 -0.72 -5.97
C LEU A 49 3.75 -1.56 -6.68
N SER A 50 4.75 -0.91 -7.27
CA SER A 50 5.84 -1.59 -7.98
C SER A 50 7.15 -1.50 -7.21
N VAL A 51 7.82 -2.62 -7.05
CA VAL A 51 9.19 -2.74 -6.54
C VAL A 51 10.06 -3.35 -7.61
N GLY A 52 11.15 -2.69 -7.96
CA GLY A 52 12.02 -3.14 -9.04
C GLY A 52 13.49 -2.81 -8.80
N VAL A 53 14.30 -3.16 -9.79
CA VAL A 53 15.72 -2.83 -9.86
C VAL A 53 15.96 -1.93 -11.06
N VAL A 54 16.73 -0.88 -10.89
CA VAL A 54 17.14 0.01 -11.98
C VAL A 54 18.16 -0.70 -12.87
N GLU A 55 17.79 -0.95 -14.13
CA GLU A 55 18.64 -1.58 -15.14
C GLU A 55 19.40 -0.55 -16.00
N GLN A 56 18.80 0.65 -16.19
CA GLN A 56 19.44 1.76 -16.91
C GLN A 56 19.01 3.10 -16.30
N GLY A 57 19.95 4.02 -16.15
CA GLY A 57 19.72 5.34 -15.55
C GLY A 57 20.99 5.95 -15.05
N PRO A 58 20.92 6.95 -14.15
CA PRO A 58 22.09 7.52 -13.49
C PRO A 58 22.91 6.46 -12.74
N ASP A 59 24.23 6.63 -12.72
CA ASP A 59 25.17 5.64 -12.14
C ASP A 59 24.90 5.32 -10.67
N ASP A 60 24.47 6.30 -9.88
CA ASP A 60 24.13 6.16 -8.47
C ASP A 60 22.86 5.34 -8.20
N LEU A 61 22.04 5.16 -9.22
CA LEU A 61 20.83 4.34 -9.16
C LEU A 61 20.97 2.96 -9.78
N LEU A 62 22.00 2.70 -10.59
CA LEU A 62 22.18 1.43 -11.26
C LEU A 62 22.26 0.27 -10.24
N GLY A 63 21.45 -0.77 -10.46
CA GLY A 63 21.35 -1.93 -9.58
C GLY A 63 20.63 -1.65 -8.26
N ARG A 64 20.23 -0.41 -7.96
CA ARG A 64 19.49 -0.10 -6.74
C ARG A 64 18.05 -0.63 -6.82
N ARG A 65 17.56 -1.10 -5.67
CA ARG A 65 16.16 -1.47 -5.52
C ARG A 65 15.33 -0.22 -5.27
N THR A 66 14.23 -0.08 -6.00
CA THR A 66 13.37 1.11 -5.93
C THR A 66 11.90 0.72 -5.81
N PHE A 67 11.13 1.58 -5.14
CA PHE A 67 9.68 1.60 -5.16
C PHE A 67 9.20 2.68 -6.13
N CYS A 68 8.13 2.40 -6.86
CA CYS A 68 7.49 3.35 -7.76
C CYS A 68 5.97 3.14 -7.79
N LEU A 69 5.22 4.23 -7.85
CA LEU A 69 3.78 4.20 -8.09
C LEU A 69 3.52 3.94 -9.57
N TYR A 70 3.76 2.72 -10.03
CA TYR A 70 3.68 2.35 -11.45
C TYR A 70 2.71 1.18 -11.67
N PRO A 71 1.97 1.15 -12.83
CA PRO A 71 1.09 0.04 -13.21
C PRO A 71 1.80 -1.31 -13.26
N HIS A 72 1.03 -2.38 -13.12
CA HIS A 72 1.56 -3.75 -13.19
C HIS A 72 2.19 -4.04 -14.53
N GLN A 73 3.51 -4.26 -14.54
CA GLN A 73 4.26 -4.78 -15.70
C GLN A 73 5.67 -5.23 -15.29
N ASP A 74 6.37 -5.88 -16.20
CA ASP A 74 7.71 -6.46 -15.98
C ASP A 74 8.84 -5.45 -16.12
N ARG A 75 8.74 -4.48 -17.04
CA ARG A 75 9.70 -3.39 -17.25
C ARG A 75 9.01 -2.10 -17.63
N TYR A 76 9.55 -0.99 -17.16
CA TYR A 76 9.02 0.33 -17.45
C TYR A 76 10.08 1.42 -17.38
N VAL A 77 9.83 2.51 -18.09
CA VAL A 77 10.68 3.72 -18.07
C VAL A 77 9.94 4.81 -17.31
N VAL A 78 10.64 5.43 -16.35
CA VAL A 78 10.07 6.52 -15.55
C VAL A 78 11.11 7.63 -15.34
N PRO A 79 10.66 8.87 -15.03
CA PRO A 79 11.54 9.91 -14.51
C PRO A 79 12.23 9.43 -13.22
N VAL A 80 13.45 9.90 -12.98
CA VAL A 80 14.25 9.48 -11.82
C VAL A 80 13.60 9.91 -10.50
N ASP A 81 12.99 11.06 -10.48
CA ASP A 81 12.28 11.63 -9.32
C ASP A 81 11.02 10.86 -8.93
N ALA A 82 10.49 9.99 -9.80
CA ALA A 82 9.41 9.06 -9.46
C ALA A 82 9.89 7.81 -8.71
N LEU A 83 11.21 7.63 -8.53
CA LEU A 83 11.80 6.47 -7.89
C LEU A 83 12.18 6.78 -6.43
N THR A 84 11.74 5.92 -5.53
CA THR A 84 12.19 5.94 -4.13
C THR A 84 13.13 4.76 -3.89
N VAL A 85 14.38 5.04 -3.54
CA VAL A 85 15.37 4.00 -3.23
C VAL A 85 14.94 3.26 -1.95
N ILE A 86 14.90 1.94 -2.01
CA ILE A 86 14.56 1.10 -0.87
C ILE A 86 15.82 0.90 -0.02
N PRO A 87 15.76 1.14 1.32
CA PRO A 87 16.87 0.84 2.22
C PRO A 87 17.31 -0.63 2.14
N ASP A 88 18.59 -0.88 2.34
CA ASP A 88 19.16 -2.23 2.15
C ASP A 88 18.63 -3.27 3.15
N ASP A 89 18.23 -2.84 4.34
CA ASP A 89 17.64 -3.66 5.40
C ASP A 89 16.14 -3.96 5.17
N VAL A 90 15.49 -3.30 4.20
CA VAL A 90 14.08 -3.55 3.86
C VAL A 90 13.98 -4.60 2.75
N PRO A 91 13.39 -5.78 3.01
CA PRO A 91 13.16 -6.78 1.97
C PRO A 91 12.23 -6.26 0.86
N SER A 92 12.56 -6.54 -0.40
CA SER A 92 11.75 -6.09 -1.55
C SER A 92 10.28 -6.53 -1.47
N ARG A 93 10.00 -7.74 -0.97
CA ARG A 93 8.62 -8.20 -0.71
C ARG A 93 7.86 -7.32 0.27
N ARG A 94 8.55 -6.79 1.28
CA ARG A 94 7.94 -5.89 2.27
C ARG A 94 7.75 -4.48 1.72
N ALA A 95 8.68 -4.00 0.89
CA ALA A 95 8.62 -2.68 0.30
C ALA A 95 7.37 -2.46 -0.59
N VAL A 96 6.74 -3.52 -1.09
CA VAL A 96 5.45 -3.44 -1.79
C VAL A 96 4.34 -2.82 -0.92
N LEU A 97 4.47 -2.91 0.41
CA LEU A 97 3.51 -2.33 1.34
C LEU A 97 3.70 -0.82 1.57
N ALA A 98 4.64 -0.16 0.90
CA ALA A 98 4.92 1.26 1.10
C ALA A 98 3.66 2.13 0.96
N GLY A 99 2.87 1.95 -0.11
CA GLY A 99 1.63 2.70 -0.29
C GLY A 99 0.56 2.46 0.80
N PRO A 100 0.21 1.21 1.16
CA PRO A 100 -0.68 0.93 2.27
C PRO A 100 -0.20 1.46 3.63
N VAL A 101 1.11 1.40 3.89
CA VAL A 101 1.70 1.93 5.13
C VAL A 101 1.68 3.46 5.12
N GLU A 102 1.93 4.11 3.98
CA GLU A 102 1.75 5.56 3.83
C GLU A 102 0.32 5.98 4.18
N THR A 103 -0.69 5.29 3.63
CA THR A 103 -2.09 5.56 3.96
C THR A 103 -2.37 5.39 5.46
N ALA A 104 -1.83 4.35 6.08
CA ALA A 104 -1.96 4.14 7.53
C ALA A 104 -1.26 5.24 8.33
N LEU A 105 -0.11 5.74 7.87
CA LEU A 105 0.61 6.84 8.51
C LEU A 105 -0.16 8.17 8.39
N ASN A 106 -0.76 8.43 7.24
CA ASN A 106 -1.62 9.61 7.05
C ASN A 106 -2.81 9.57 8.02
N ALA A 107 -3.43 8.40 8.23
CA ALA A 107 -4.49 8.26 9.22
C ALA A 107 -4.03 8.59 10.65
N LEU A 108 -2.78 8.27 11.02
CA LEU A 108 -2.21 8.67 12.31
C LEU A 108 -1.97 10.18 12.42
N TRP A 109 -1.60 10.83 11.33
CA TRP A 109 -1.39 12.29 11.32
C TRP A 109 -2.72 13.04 11.38
N ASP A 110 -3.77 12.51 10.73
CA ASP A 110 -5.10 13.11 10.73
C ASP A 110 -5.82 12.92 12.09
N ALA A 111 -5.55 11.81 12.76
CA ALA A 111 -6.11 11.48 14.08
C ALA A 111 -4.99 11.03 15.03
N PRO A 112 -4.16 11.97 15.54
CA PRO A 112 -2.99 11.64 16.34
C PRO A 112 -3.39 10.99 17.67
N PRO A 113 -2.88 9.76 17.95
CA PRO A 113 -3.22 9.06 19.18
C PRO A 113 -2.52 9.69 20.41
N CYS A 114 -3.25 9.76 21.53
CA CYS A 114 -2.74 10.21 22.81
C CYS A 114 -2.50 9.05 23.77
N ILE A 115 -1.69 9.30 24.83
CA ILE A 115 -1.46 8.34 25.91
C ILE A 115 -2.79 7.98 26.59
N GLY A 116 -3.05 6.67 26.67
CA GLY A 116 -4.26 6.15 27.33
C GLY A 116 -5.50 6.06 26.44
N ASP A 117 -5.42 6.48 25.18
CA ASP A 117 -6.54 6.40 24.26
C ASP A 117 -7.02 4.94 24.07
N ARG A 118 -8.30 4.82 23.79
CA ARG A 118 -8.95 3.55 23.44
C ARG A 118 -9.38 3.63 21.97
N ILE A 119 -8.69 2.88 21.11
CA ILE A 119 -8.84 2.97 19.66
C ILE A 119 -9.38 1.65 19.10
N ALA A 120 -10.39 1.76 18.24
CA ALA A 120 -10.88 0.66 17.41
C ALA A 120 -10.56 0.93 15.94
N VAL A 121 -9.86 -0.01 15.31
CA VAL A 121 -9.62 -0.01 13.86
C VAL A 121 -10.67 -0.89 13.20
N ILE A 122 -11.54 -0.31 12.39
CA ILE A 122 -12.62 -1.03 11.73
C ILE A 122 -12.14 -1.49 10.35
N GLY A 123 -12.09 -2.81 10.17
CA GLY A 123 -11.60 -3.47 8.95
C GLY A 123 -10.14 -3.93 9.05
N GLY A 124 -9.94 -5.26 9.04
CA GLY A 124 -8.63 -5.94 9.09
C GLY A 124 -8.03 -6.17 7.70
N GLY A 125 -8.32 -5.30 6.72
CA GLY A 125 -7.65 -5.31 5.42
C GLY A 125 -6.21 -4.80 5.52
N MET A 126 -5.54 -4.70 4.38
CA MET A 126 -4.12 -4.30 4.29
C MET A 126 -3.85 -2.97 5.00
N ILE A 127 -4.70 -1.95 4.80
CA ILE A 127 -4.54 -0.63 5.43
C ILE A 127 -4.84 -0.71 6.93
N GLY A 128 -5.98 -1.30 7.33
CA GLY A 128 -6.36 -1.40 8.74
C GLY A 128 -5.38 -2.24 9.56
N ALA A 129 -4.87 -3.35 9.01
CA ALA A 129 -3.83 -4.14 9.65
C ALA A 129 -2.52 -3.34 9.80
N SER A 130 -2.10 -2.59 8.76
CA SER A 130 -0.93 -1.71 8.83
C SER A 130 -1.11 -0.62 9.89
N LEU A 131 -2.27 0.03 9.94
CA LEU A 131 -2.61 1.03 10.93
C LEU A 131 -2.58 0.45 12.35
N ALA A 132 -3.18 -0.72 12.56
CA ALA A 132 -3.19 -1.38 13.87
C ALA A 132 -1.77 -1.75 14.34
N VAL A 133 -0.89 -2.19 13.44
CA VAL A 133 0.52 -2.45 13.76
C VAL A 133 1.27 -1.16 14.11
N LEU A 134 1.01 -0.05 13.44
CA LEU A 134 1.59 1.25 13.82
C LEU A 134 1.09 1.69 15.19
N LEU A 135 -0.24 1.63 15.42
CA LEU A 135 -0.88 2.00 16.68
C LEU A 135 -0.41 1.14 17.86
N SER A 136 -0.04 -0.13 17.65
CA SER A 136 0.46 -1.01 18.70
C SER A 136 1.78 -0.54 19.31
N ARG A 137 2.45 0.45 18.71
CA ARG A 137 3.69 1.08 19.22
C ARG A 137 3.42 2.28 20.13
N PHE A 138 2.16 2.70 20.24
CA PHE A 138 1.77 3.82 21.10
C PHE A 138 1.32 3.31 22.49
N PRO A 139 1.49 4.11 23.54
CA PRO A 139 1.05 3.77 24.89
C PRO A 139 -0.47 3.94 25.06
N LEU A 140 -1.23 3.14 24.31
CA LEU A 140 -2.70 3.17 24.31
C LEU A 140 -3.26 2.44 25.53
N GLY A 141 -4.41 2.89 26.02
CA GLY A 141 -5.19 2.18 27.02
C GLY A 141 -5.86 0.92 26.47
N ARG A 142 -6.24 0.93 25.19
CA ARG A 142 -6.74 -0.25 24.46
C ARG A 142 -6.62 -0.06 22.96
N LEU A 143 -6.24 -1.11 22.26
CA LEU A 143 -6.28 -1.18 20.80
C LEU A 143 -7.06 -2.42 20.37
N GLN A 144 -8.09 -2.24 19.54
CA GLN A 144 -8.86 -3.35 18.97
C GLN A 144 -8.92 -3.23 17.45
N LEU A 145 -8.82 -4.38 16.77
CA LEU A 145 -9.16 -4.49 15.35
C LEU A 145 -10.51 -5.21 15.23
N VAL A 146 -11.43 -4.63 14.49
CA VAL A 146 -12.78 -5.16 14.29
C VAL A 146 -12.93 -5.61 12.84
N ASP A 147 -13.24 -6.88 12.60
CA ASP A 147 -13.54 -7.41 11.25
C ASP A 147 -14.48 -8.60 11.35
N THR A 148 -15.37 -8.74 10.37
CA THR A 148 -16.29 -9.88 10.25
C THR A 148 -15.57 -11.16 9.83
N ASP A 149 -14.43 -11.05 9.12
CA ASP A 149 -13.65 -12.18 8.60
C ASP A 149 -12.77 -12.79 9.72
N PRO A 150 -13.03 -14.06 10.13
CA PRO A 150 -12.23 -14.69 11.16
C PRO A 150 -10.76 -14.83 10.81
N VAL A 151 -10.41 -15.04 9.53
CA VAL A 151 -9.00 -15.15 9.10
C VAL A 151 -8.23 -13.87 9.36
N LYS A 152 -8.85 -12.72 9.12
CA LYS A 152 -8.21 -11.41 9.39
C LYS A 152 -8.09 -11.17 10.90
N ARG A 153 -9.08 -11.57 11.68
CA ARG A 153 -8.99 -11.50 13.15
C ARG A 153 -7.85 -12.36 13.69
N ASP A 154 -7.68 -13.57 13.15
CA ASP A 154 -6.58 -14.46 13.55
C ASP A 154 -5.21 -13.92 13.14
N MET A 155 -5.10 -13.31 11.96
CA MET A 155 -3.89 -12.60 11.56
C MET A 155 -3.56 -11.43 12.51
N ALA A 156 -4.54 -10.64 12.92
CA ALA A 156 -4.34 -9.55 13.89
C ALA A 156 -3.87 -10.07 15.25
N ARG A 157 -4.47 -11.15 15.75
CA ARG A 157 -4.07 -11.82 16.99
C ARG A 157 -2.63 -12.35 16.92
N ALA A 158 -2.24 -12.93 15.78
CA ALA A 158 -0.87 -13.38 15.54
C ALA A 158 0.16 -12.23 15.55
N MET A 159 -0.28 -10.99 15.28
CA MET A 159 0.51 -9.77 15.40
C MET A 159 0.44 -9.13 16.81
N GLY A 160 -0.20 -9.77 17.78
CA GLY A 160 -0.35 -9.27 19.14
C GLY A 160 -1.43 -8.20 19.30
N ILE A 161 -2.38 -8.09 18.37
CA ILE A 161 -3.47 -7.11 18.41
C ILE A 161 -4.76 -7.81 18.81
N GLU A 162 -5.48 -7.25 19.80
CA GLU A 162 -6.83 -7.72 20.15
C GLU A 162 -7.74 -7.58 18.94
N ALA A 163 -8.40 -8.67 18.55
CA ALA A 163 -9.32 -8.65 17.41
C ALA A 163 -10.67 -9.25 17.77
N VAL A 164 -11.72 -8.52 17.39
CA VAL A 164 -13.11 -8.84 17.73
C VAL A 164 -14.02 -8.85 16.51
N GLU A 165 -15.14 -9.48 16.66
CA GLU A 165 -16.27 -9.40 15.73
C GLU A 165 -17.10 -8.14 16.03
N PRO A 166 -17.74 -7.50 15.03
CA PRO A 166 -18.60 -6.33 15.23
C PRO A 166 -19.75 -6.56 16.19
#